data_bffeee9a5831e236f8396a55d6cca889
#
_entry.id   bffeee9a5831e236f8396a55d6cca889
#
_cell.length_a   1.000
_cell.length_b   1.000
_cell.length_c   1.000
_cell.angle_alpha   90.00
_cell.angle_beta   90.00
_cell.angle_gamma   90.00
#
_symmetry.space_group_name_H-M   'P 1'
#
loop_
_entity.id
_entity.type
_entity.pdbx_description
1 polymer ?
#
loop_
_entity_poly.entity_id
_entity_poly.type
_entity_poly.pdbx_seq_one_letter_code
_entity_poly.pdbx_strand_id
1 'polypeptide(L)'
;MDNTWYKEDAFYQIWCRSFKDGNGDGIGDLYGVLDKLDYIKSLGVDGIWFSPIYPSPNADYGYDISDYKNISPDYGDLDLFKKVLDEAHKRGLKVLMDLVVNHTSDEHYWFKESKKSVDNPYHDYYFWRKGKGKNGKRPPNNWLSTFEGGAWEYDKGLDEYYLHVFAKKQPDLNMDNPKVREEVKSIMRFWLDMGVDGFREDVITFISKKEGLPNGFPLPIATGVEHYNKGPHIHEYLKEFRHDVLNHYDCFVVGESPMTGADDALSFTEGQDKELDMMISFDHMQADCFMTDTISTPFNLKKMKSAFTRWQKKLYGRAWNALYLENHDHPRIISRYGNEKFRNESGKMLATMCYMQSGTPFIYQGQEIGMLNNHLDSIDKFKDVVTFNNQRLFKKFGFSDKKYLEIANKTSRENARTPVQWDSSEYGGFSTAEPWFGVNPNYAEINVAQQEKDPDSILNYYRKLLKVRKENPIIIYGDYEEHYHESNEIYCYERNFNGQKALIVCSFADHTITFRAPKGFDLTKGEVLISNYHDVPAKKDICALRPYEARVYLYK
;
A
#
# COMPACT_ATOMS: atom_id res chain seq x y z
N MET A 1 18.04 -2.94 -20.41
CA MET A 1 16.86 -3.65 -20.99
C MET A 1 15.65 -2.76 -20.76
N ASP A 2 14.81 -2.57 -21.76
CA ASP A 2 13.56 -1.80 -21.57
C ASP A 2 12.53 -2.75 -20.95
N ASN A 3 12.60 -2.90 -19.63
CA ASN A 3 11.79 -3.84 -18.88
C ASN A 3 10.40 -3.22 -18.64
N THR A 4 9.37 -3.72 -19.30
CA THR A 4 8.00 -3.18 -19.25
C THR A 4 6.94 -4.23 -18.90
N TRP A 5 7.35 -5.45 -18.56
CA TRP A 5 6.43 -6.55 -18.25
C TRP A 5 5.42 -6.19 -17.15
N TYR A 6 5.83 -5.43 -16.14
CA TYR A 6 4.99 -4.98 -15.03
C TYR A 6 3.77 -4.13 -15.45
N LYS A 7 3.75 -3.58 -16.67
CA LYS A 7 2.62 -2.76 -17.15
C LYS A 7 1.36 -3.59 -17.42
N GLU A 8 1.53 -4.83 -17.82
CA GLU A 8 0.44 -5.76 -18.12
C GLU A 8 0.09 -6.65 -16.94
N ASP A 9 0.97 -6.71 -15.93
CA ASP A 9 0.84 -7.54 -14.76
C ASP A 9 -0.04 -6.91 -13.68
N ALA A 10 -0.48 -7.76 -12.75
CA ALA A 10 -1.14 -7.39 -11.52
C ALA A 10 -0.49 -8.12 -10.34
N PHE A 11 -0.40 -7.47 -9.20
CA PHE A 11 0.26 -8.01 -8.00
C PHE A 11 -0.73 -8.22 -6.87
N TYR A 12 -0.49 -9.28 -6.09
CA TYR A 12 -1.20 -9.58 -4.87
C TYR A 12 -0.30 -9.28 -3.67
N GLN A 13 -0.69 -8.35 -2.80
CA GLN A 13 0.07 -8.00 -1.61
C GLN A 13 -0.25 -8.94 -0.47
N ILE A 14 0.78 -9.55 0.13
CA ILE A 14 0.69 -10.43 1.28
C ILE A 14 1.30 -9.76 2.52
N TRP A 15 0.48 -9.57 3.54
CA TRP A 15 0.87 -9.34 4.92
C TRP A 15 0.98 -10.71 5.60
N CYS A 16 2.18 -11.30 5.60
CA CYS A 16 2.40 -12.71 5.91
C CYS A 16 1.77 -13.12 7.24
N ARG A 17 1.98 -12.31 8.29
CA ARG A 17 1.50 -12.55 9.66
C ARG A 17 -0.01 -12.85 9.76
N SER A 18 -0.82 -12.35 8.84
CA SER A 18 -2.27 -12.53 8.81
C SER A 18 -2.79 -13.21 7.54
N PHE A 19 -1.92 -13.79 6.71
CA PHE A 19 -2.35 -14.43 5.47
C PHE A 19 -2.88 -15.84 5.72
N LYS A 20 -2.04 -16.74 6.17
CA LYS A 20 -2.38 -18.13 6.50
C LYS A 20 -1.30 -18.71 7.41
N ASP A 21 -1.71 -19.26 8.54
CA ASP A 21 -0.86 -20.05 9.41
C ASP A 21 -0.76 -21.48 8.87
N GLY A 22 0.43 -21.92 8.54
CA GLY A 22 0.70 -23.26 8.02
C GLY A 22 1.34 -24.19 9.06
N ASN A 23 1.95 -23.66 10.13
CA ASN A 23 2.60 -24.44 11.17
C ASN A 23 1.72 -24.64 12.43
N GLY A 24 0.63 -23.87 12.59
CA GLY A 24 -0.34 -24.00 13.66
C GLY A 24 0.03 -23.28 14.96
N ASP A 25 0.80 -22.19 14.89
CA ASP A 25 1.22 -21.41 16.06
C ASP A 25 0.39 -20.10 16.26
N GLY A 26 -0.57 -19.83 15.39
CA GLY A 26 -1.43 -18.63 15.44
C GLY A 26 -0.87 -17.44 14.65
N ILE A 27 0.27 -17.57 14.00
CA ILE A 27 0.92 -16.56 13.17
C ILE A 27 0.98 -17.07 11.72
N GLY A 28 0.55 -16.22 10.77
CA GLY A 28 0.70 -16.56 9.35
C GLY A 28 2.16 -16.65 8.94
N ASP A 29 2.49 -17.59 8.06
CA ASP A 29 3.86 -17.96 7.73
C ASP A 29 4.05 -18.35 6.25
N LEU A 30 5.29 -18.64 5.85
CA LEU A 30 5.62 -19.05 4.49
C LEU A 30 5.12 -20.47 4.13
N TYR A 31 4.83 -21.34 5.11
CA TYR A 31 4.14 -22.61 4.84
C TYR A 31 2.70 -22.35 4.39
N GLY A 32 2.01 -21.42 5.05
CA GLY A 32 0.67 -21.00 4.65
C GLY A 32 0.66 -20.31 3.29
N VAL A 33 1.67 -19.51 2.97
CA VAL A 33 1.81 -18.91 1.62
C VAL A 33 2.01 -20.00 0.57
N LEU A 34 2.89 -20.97 0.83
CA LEU A 34 3.16 -22.07 -0.08
C LEU A 34 1.89 -22.89 -0.38
N ASP A 35 1.06 -23.16 0.65
CA ASP A 35 -0.24 -23.83 0.52
C ASP A 35 -1.23 -23.06 -0.38
N LYS A 36 -1.13 -21.75 -0.42
CA LYS A 36 -2.08 -20.87 -1.11
C LYS A 36 -1.61 -20.33 -2.47
N LEU A 37 -0.46 -20.75 -2.98
CA LEU A 37 0.05 -20.25 -4.28
C LEU A 37 -0.90 -20.52 -5.44
N ASP A 38 -1.58 -21.68 -5.47
CA ASP A 38 -2.56 -21.99 -6.50
C ASP A 38 -3.80 -21.10 -6.41
N TYR A 39 -4.25 -20.79 -5.19
CA TYR A 39 -5.31 -19.80 -4.98
C TYR A 39 -4.90 -18.42 -5.51
N ILE A 40 -3.72 -17.94 -5.15
CA ILE A 40 -3.19 -16.63 -5.61
C ILE A 40 -3.15 -16.61 -7.15
N LYS A 41 -2.59 -17.64 -7.77
CA LYS A 41 -2.55 -17.73 -9.24
C LYS A 41 -3.94 -17.76 -9.87
N SER A 42 -4.91 -18.41 -9.23
CA SER A 42 -6.28 -18.48 -9.70
C SER A 42 -7.01 -17.13 -9.74
N LEU A 43 -6.53 -16.12 -9.01
CA LEU A 43 -7.06 -14.75 -9.05
C LEU A 43 -6.79 -14.06 -10.40
N GLY A 44 -5.81 -14.56 -11.17
CA GLY A 44 -5.37 -13.94 -12.42
C GLY A 44 -4.28 -12.90 -12.24
N VAL A 45 -3.65 -12.84 -11.06
CA VAL A 45 -2.47 -12.00 -10.81
C VAL A 45 -1.19 -12.65 -11.36
N ASP A 46 -0.16 -11.84 -11.53
CA ASP A 46 1.12 -12.23 -12.14
C ASP A 46 2.28 -12.17 -11.16
N GLY A 47 2.04 -11.61 -9.98
CA GLY A 47 3.08 -11.54 -8.95
C GLY A 47 2.53 -11.36 -7.55
N ILE A 48 3.44 -11.55 -6.61
CA ILE A 48 3.23 -11.38 -5.16
C ILE A 48 4.14 -10.26 -4.70
N TRP A 49 3.62 -9.35 -3.87
CA TRP A 49 4.42 -8.45 -3.07
C TRP A 49 4.31 -8.86 -1.60
N PHE A 50 5.43 -9.25 -1.00
CA PHE A 50 5.51 -9.48 0.44
C PHE A 50 5.74 -8.16 1.17
N SER A 51 4.86 -7.79 2.11
CA SER A 51 5.22 -6.87 3.19
C SER A 51 6.37 -7.49 3.99
N PRO A 52 7.17 -6.71 4.77
CA PRO A 52 8.43 -7.19 5.30
C PRO A 52 8.33 -8.52 6.05
N ILE A 53 9.14 -9.51 5.65
CA ILE A 53 9.24 -10.84 6.27
C ILE A 53 10.62 -11.10 6.90
N TYR A 54 11.41 -10.04 7.05
CA TYR A 54 12.73 -10.07 7.69
C TYR A 54 12.64 -10.23 9.20
N PRO A 55 13.73 -10.63 9.90
CA PRO A 55 13.82 -10.55 11.33
C PRO A 55 13.51 -9.15 11.86
N SER A 56 12.57 -9.07 12.78
CA SER A 56 12.09 -7.83 13.38
C SER A 56 11.64 -8.07 14.82
N PRO A 57 11.94 -7.17 15.77
CA PRO A 57 11.33 -7.20 17.09
C PRO A 57 9.84 -6.84 17.11
N ASN A 58 9.25 -6.56 15.96
CA ASN A 58 7.83 -6.25 15.77
C ASN A 58 7.34 -4.97 16.50
N ALA A 59 8.21 -3.98 16.67
CA ALA A 59 7.80 -2.67 17.19
C ALA A 59 6.89 -1.93 16.19
N ASP A 60 7.07 -2.21 14.90
CA ASP A 60 6.21 -1.78 13.79
C ASP A 60 5.94 -2.96 12.84
N TYR A 61 5.74 -4.16 13.40
CA TYR A 61 5.30 -5.38 12.72
C TYR A 61 6.01 -5.68 11.39
N GLY A 62 7.35 -5.69 11.42
CA GLY A 62 8.21 -6.03 10.28
C GLY A 62 8.93 -4.83 9.68
N TYR A 63 8.43 -3.60 9.84
CA TYR A 63 9.10 -2.40 9.33
C TYR A 63 10.25 -1.91 10.22
N ASP A 64 10.48 -2.51 11.39
CA ASP A 64 11.66 -2.35 12.23
C ASP A 64 12.62 -3.54 12.02
N ILE A 65 13.36 -3.52 10.90
CA ILE A 65 14.20 -4.64 10.45
C ILE A 65 15.49 -4.72 11.26
N SER A 66 15.78 -5.91 11.82
CA SER A 66 17.01 -6.18 12.56
C SER A 66 18.06 -6.98 11.78
N ASP A 67 17.67 -7.64 10.66
CA ASP A 67 18.57 -8.32 9.73
C ASP A 67 17.92 -8.35 8.33
N TYR A 68 18.56 -7.70 7.35
CA TYR A 68 18.03 -7.58 5.97
C TYR A 68 18.26 -8.81 5.09
N LYS A 69 19.13 -9.74 5.50
CA LYS A 69 19.55 -10.87 4.66
C LYS A 69 19.07 -12.21 5.21
N ASN A 70 18.00 -12.19 5.99
CA ASN A 70 17.40 -13.37 6.58
C ASN A 70 15.88 -13.29 6.58
N ILE A 71 15.20 -14.38 6.87
CA ILE A 71 13.76 -14.46 7.09
C ILE A 71 13.48 -14.54 8.59
N SER A 72 12.43 -13.86 9.04
CA SER A 72 11.99 -13.91 10.43
C SER A 72 11.65 -15.35 10.84
N PRO A 73 12.12 -15.81 12.02
CA PRO A 73 11.70 -17.10 12.57
C PRO A 73 10.17 -17.24 12.71
N ASP A 74 9.45 -16.14 12.87
CA ASP A 74 7.97 -16.14 12.87
C ASP A 74 7.40 -16.66 11.55
N TYR A 75 8.13 -16.53 10.43
CA TYR A 75 7.66 -16.86 9.09
C TYR A 75 8.35 -18.06 8.46
N GLY A 76 9.44 -18.54 9.06
CA GLY A 76 10.24 -19.66 8.56
C GLY A 76 11.73 -19.31 8.45
N ASP A 77 12.35 -19.74 7.37
CA ASP A 77 13.77 -19.53 7.10
C ASP A 77 14.05 -19.26 5.62
N LEU A 78 15.32 -19.02 5.28
CA LEU A 78 15.75 -18.77 3.90
C LEU A 78 15.49 -19.94 2.96
N ASP A 79 15.60 -21.19 3.44
CA ASP A 79 15.40 -22.36 2.58
C ASP A 79 13.91 -22.53 2.26
N LEU A 80 13.03 -22.27 3.21
CA LEU A 80 11.58 -22.22 2.97
C LEU A 80 11.23 -21.08 2.02
N PHE A 81 11.84 -19.90 2.19
CA PHE A 81 11.61 -18.78 1.27
C PHE A 81 12.03 -19.11 -0.17
N LYS A 82 13.21 -19.72 -0.35
CA LYS A 82 13.66 -20.19 -1.68
C LYS A 82 12.65 -21.16 -2.30
N LYS A 83 12.11 -22.08 -1.48
CA LYS A 83 11.07 -23.00 -1.94
C LYS A 83 9.80 -22.27 -2.37
N VAL A 84 9.35 -21.26 -1.61
CA VAL A 84 8.19 -20.42 -1.98
C VAL A 84 8.47 -19.66 -3.28
N LEU A 85 9.66 -19.08 -3.43
CA LEU A 85 10.09 -18.37 -4.63
C LEU A 85 10.08 -19.28 -5.86
N ASP A 86 10.70 -20.47 -5.77
CA ASP A 86 10.74 -21.46 -6.85
C ASP A 86 9.33 -21.92 -7.25
N GLU A 87 8.47 -22.19 -6.27
CA GLU A 87 7.09 -22.64 -6.52
C GLU A 87 6.20 -21.50 -7.08
N ALA A 88 6.45 -20.26 -6.69
CA ALA A 88 5.81 -19.08 -7.29
C ALA A 88 6.23 -18.94 -8.76
N HIS A 89 7.52 -19.01 -9.06
CA HIS A 89 8.06 -18.93 -10.43
C HIS A 89 7.55 -20.06 -11.33
N LYS A 90 7.45 -21.30 -10.83
CA LYS A 90 6.86 -22.44 -11.57
C LYS A 90 5.42 -22.17 -12.00
N ARG A 91 4.69 -21.35 -11.25
CA ARG A 91 3.32 -20.91 -11.56
C ARG A 91 3.27 -19.64 -12.41
N GLY A 92 4.44 -19.10 -12.80
CA GLY A 92 4.54 -17.81 -13.49
C GLY A 92 4.09 -16.64 -12.60
N LEU A 93 4.39 -16.69 -11.31
CA LEU A 93 4.21 -15.59 -10.36
C LEU A 93 5.57 -14.96 -10.06
N LYS A 94 5.70 -13.67 -10.30
CA LYS A 94 6.81 -12.83 -9.87
C LYS A 94 6.77 -12.60 -8.36
N VAL A 95 7.92 -12.31 -7.73
CA VAL A 95 8.00 -12.04 -6.29
C VAL A 95 8.72 -10.73 -6.02
N LEU A 96 8.02 -9.80 -5.36
CA LEU A 96 8.58 -8.54 -4.87
C LEU A 96 8.78 -8.60 -3.35
N MET A 97 9.93 -8.12 -2.91
CA MET A 97 10.22 -7.91 -1.48
C MET A 97 10.03 -6.45 -1.11
N ASP A 98 9.73 -6.18 0.16
CA ASP A 98 9.68 -4.82 0.68
C ASP A 98 11.09 -4.36 1.07
N LEU A 99 11.57 -3.24 0.54
CA LEU A 99 12.88 -2.65 0.82
C LEU A 99 12.73 -1.44 1.73
N VAL A 100 12.95 -1.64 3.03
CA VAL A 100 12.82 -0.62 4.07
C VAL A 100 14.19 -0.07 4.40
N VAL A 101 14.57 1.05 3.80
CA VAL A 101 15.94 1.58 3.93
C VAL A 101 16.01 3.02 4.43
N ASN A 102 14.89 3.63 4.80
CA ASN A 102 14.92 4.90 5.51
C ASN A 102 15.47 4.74 6.94
N HIS A 103 15.22 3.60 7.58
CA HIS A 103 15.56 3.30 8.98
C HIS A 103 15.83 1.80 9.17
N THR A 104 16.37 1.43 10.32
CA THR A 104 16.47 0.03 10.78
C THR A 104 15.74 -0.13 12.11
N SER A 105 15.66 -1.35 12.62
CA SER A 105 15.39 -1.55 14.05
C SER A 105 16.54 -1.00 14.90
N ASP A 106 16.22 -0.53 16.13
CA ASP A 106 17.23 -0.24 17.15
C ASP A 106 17.96 -1.53 17.63
N GLU A 107 17.45 -2.70 17.23
CA GLU A 107 18.09 -3.99 17.47
C GLU A 107 18.97 -4.46 16.30
N HIS A 108 19.03 -3.72 15.19
CA HIS A 108 19.95 -4.00 14.09
C HIS A 108 21.41 -3.91 14.57
N TYR A 109 22.26 -4.78 14.04
CA TYR A 109 23.69 -4.81 14.39
C TYR A 109 24.36 -3.44 14.24
N TRP A 110 24.08 -2.74 13.13
CA TRP A 110 24.67 -1.40 12.88
C TRP A 110 24.30 -0.40 13.97
N PHE A 111 23.05 -0.39 14.44
CA PHE A 111 22.64 0.55 15.48
C PHE A 111 23.22 0.17 16.85
N LYS A 112 23.26 -1.11 17.18
CA LYS A 112 23.91 -1.59 18.41
C LYS A 112 25.39 -1.21 18.46
N GLU A 113 26.09 -1.30 17.33
CA GLU A 113 27.47 -0.86 17.23
C GLU A 113 27.59 0.66 17.31
N SER A 114 26.75 1.42 16.60
CA SER A 114 26.76 2.88 16.57
C SER A 114 26.63 3.52 17.96
N LYS A 115 25.95 2.85 18.89
CA LYS A 115 25.74 3.30 20.26
C LYS A 115 26.94 3.05 21.20
N LYS A 116 27.95 2.30 20.79
CA LYS A 116 29.07 1.96 21.69
C LYS A 116 30.03 3.12 21.90
N SER A 117 30.28 3.91 20.86
CA SER A 117 31.21 5.05 20.91
C SER A 117 31.00 5.96 19.68
N VAL A 118 31.26 7.24 19.84
CA VAL A 118 31.31 8.21 18.73
C VAL A 118 32.40 7.88 17.69
N ASP A 119 33.44 7.16 18.08
CA ASP A 119 34.54 6.71 17.19
C ASP A 119 34.24 5.34 16.55
N ASN A 120 33.09 4.72 16.83
CA ASN A 120 32.73 3.45 16.20
C ASN A 120 32.46 3.64 14.70
N PRO A 121 32.97 2.74 13.81
CA PRO A 121 32.75 2.86 12.36
C PRO A 121 31.28 2.93 11.93
N TYR A 122 30.36 2.41 12.74
CA TYR A 122 28.91 2.45 12.48
C TYR A 122 28.22 3.68 13.08
N HIS A 123 28.94 4.54 13.84
CA HIS A 123 28.31 5.70 14.46
C HIS A 123 27.64 6.60 13.42
N ASP A 124 28.33 6.92 12.35
CA ASP A 124 27.85 7.76 11.25
C ASP A 124 26.91 7.04 10.26
N TYR A 125 26.50 5.79 10.55
CA TYR A 125 25.42 5.11 9.81
C TYR A 125 24.05 5.69 10.15
N TYR A 126 23.94 6.42 11.27
CA TYR A 126 22.73 7.06 11.76
C TYR A 126 22.96 8.55 12.03
N PHE A 127 21.87 9.31 12.11
CA PHE A 127 21.95 10.73 12.44
C PHE A 127 22.05 10.92 13.96
N TRP A 128 23.27 11.07 14.47
CA TRP A 128 23.54 11.43 15.87
C TRP A 128 23.88 12.91 15.98
N ARG A 129 23.36 13.62 16.98
CA ARG A 129 23.64 15.05 17.20
C ARG A 129 23.64 15.37 18.69
N LYS A 130 24.53 16.27 19.09
CA LYS A 130 24.48 16.88 20.43
C LYS A 130 23.20 17.67 20.60
N GLY A 131 22.65 17.62 21.80
CA GLY A 131 21.48 18.43 22.17
C GLY A 131 21.80 19.91 22.26
N LYS A 132 20.78 20.76 22.16
CA LYS A 132 20.86 22.22 22.27
C LYS A 132 20.56 22.71 23.69
N GLY A 133 20.91 23.98 23.93
CA GLY A 133 20.62 24.69 25.17
C GLY A 133 21.57 24.37 26.32
N LYS A 134 21.22 24.87 27.50
CA LYS A 134 22.04 24.65 28.72
C LYS A 134 22.06 23.15 29.04
N ASN A 135 23.26 22.57 29.08
CA ASN A 135 23.51 21.15 29.36
C ASN A 135 22.95 20.17 28.26
N GLY A 136 22.80 20.59 27.01
CA GLY A 136 22.41 19.69 25.92
C GLY A 136 21.01 19.04 26.06
N LYS A 137 20.14 19.54 26.92
CA LYS A 137 18.86 18.88 27.27
C LYS A 137 17.73 19.08 26.27
N ARG A 138 17.91 19.92 25.23
CA ARG A 138 16.91 20.11 24.18
C ARG A 138 17.32 19.37 22.92
N PRO A 139 16.37 18.76 22.18
CA PRO A 139 16.68 18.07 20.94
C PRO A 139 17.35 19.01 19.92
N PRO A 140 18.06 18.46 18.93
CA PRO A 140 18.79 19.24 17.92
C PRO A 140 17.94 20.19 17.08
N ASN A 141 16.68 19.82 16.83
CA ASN A 141 15.69 20.64 16.13
C ASN A 141 14.28 20.36 16.65
N ASN A 142 13.26 20.93 15.99
CA ASN A 142 11.86 20.79 16.40
C ASN A 142 11.08 19.73 15.60
N TRP A 143 11.77 18.82 14.91
CA TRP A 143 11.09 17.81 14.09
C TRP A 143 10.20 16.91 14.94
N LEU A 144 9.06 16.56 14.37
CA LEU A 144 8.12 15.60 14.96
C LEU A 144 8.20 14.27 14.21
N SER A 145 8.04 13.20 14.98
CA SER A 145 7.84 11.86 14.43
C SER A 145 6.47 11.78 13.72
N THR A 146 6.40 10.97 12.68
CA THR A 146 5.15 10.70 11.97
C THR A 146 4.16 9.88 12.81
N PHE A 147 4.67 9.16 13.82
CA PHE A 147 3.82 8.35 14.71
C PHE A 147 3.42 9.09 15.97
N GLU A 148 4.33 9.70 16.71
CA GLU A 148 4.02 10.57 17.86
C GLU A 148 5.29 11.21 18.43
N GLY A 149 5.15 12.45 18.93
CA GLY A 149 6.18 13.13 19.70
C GLY A 149 7.31 13.70 18.87
N GLY A 150 8.42 13.98 19.51
CA GLY A 150 9.62 14.49 18.84
C GLY A 150 10.31 13.40 18.02
N ALA A 151 11.03 13.81 16.96
CA ALA A 151 11.79 12.90 16.10
C ALA A 151 13.20 12.61 16.63
N TRP A 152 13.53 13.00 17.84
CA TRP A 152 14.84 12.81 18.45
C TRP A 152 14.73 12.13 19.81
N GLU A 153 15.47 11.04 19.99
CA GLU A 153 15.57 10.34 21.26
C GLU A 153 16.97 10.47 21.84
N TYR A 154 17.05 10.79 23.14
CA TYR A 154 18.31 11.01 23.84
C TYR A 154 18.92 9.69 24.32
N ASP A 155 20.17 9.45 23.91
CA ASP A 155 20.98 8.36 24.44
C ASP A 155 21.93 8.86 25.54
N LYS A 156 21.72 8.37 26.75
CA LYS A 156 22.51 8.76 27.92
C LYS A 156 23.96 8.28 27.85
N GLY A 157 24.23 7.18 27.15
CA GLY A 157 25.57 6.60 27.04
C GLY A 157 26.51 7.45 26.19
N LEU A 158 25.98 7.99 25.10
CA LEU A 158 26.74 8.86 24.19
C LEU A 158 26.59 10.36 24.52
N ASP A 159 25.64 10.74 25.35
CA ASP A 159 25.25 12.14 25.56
C ASP A 159 24.85 12.82 24.24
N GLU A 160 24.15 12.10 23.37
CA GLU A 160 23.68 12.54 22.05
C GLU A 160 22.23 12.12 21.82
N TYR A 161 21.61 12.69 20.78
CA TYR A 161 20.29 12.32 20.28
C TYR A 161 20.45 11.62 18.94
N TYR A 162 19.67 10.54 18.71
CA TYR A 162 19.51 9.98 17.39
C TYR A 162 18.17 10.37 16.78
N LEU A 163 18.15 10.50 15.44
CA LEU A 163 16.95 10.80 14.67
C LEU A 163 16.10 9.54 14.45
N HIS A 164 14.77 9.68 14.62
CA HIS A 164 13.79 8.69 14.22
C HIS A 164 12.53 9.39 13.68
N VAL A 165 12.34 9.40 12.38
CA VAL A 165 11.13 10.00 11.78
C VAL A 165 9.88 9.17 12.07
N PHE A 166 10.05 7.88 12.33
CA PHE A 166 9.00 6.93 12.75
C PHE A 166 9.09 6.60 14.24
N ALA A 167 8.91 5.35 14.65
CA ALA A 167 8.99 4.98 16.04
C ALA A 167 10.41 5.17 16.61
N LYS A 168 10.52 5.36 17.93
CA LYS A 168 11.82 5.43 18.64
C LYS A 168 12.70 4.20 18.38
N LYS A 169 12.07 3.05 18.11
CA LYS A 169 12.74 1.81 17.78
C LYS A 169 13.14 1.71 16.28
N GLN A 170 12.97 2.77 15.51
CA GLN A 170 13.27 2.86 14.08
C GLN A 170 14.23 4.04 13.81
N PRO A 171 15.52 3.95 14.23
CA PRO A 171 16.51 5.00 13.97
C PRO A 171 16.76 5.17 12.49
N ASP A 172 16.78 6.44 12.03
CA ASP A 172 16.95 6.81 10.63
C ASP A 172 18.40 6.61 10.16
N LEU A 173 18.56 5.93 9.02
CA LEU A 173 19.85 5.73 8.35
C LEU A 173 20.35 7.02 7.72
N ASN A 174 21.67 7.24 7.83
CA ASN A 174 22.35 8.36 7.21
C ASN A 174 22.81 8.01 5.78
N MET A 175 21.95 8.25 4.79
CA MET A 175 22.26 7.99 3.36
C MET A 175 23.33 8.94 2.78
N ASP A 176 23.68 10.03 3.47
CA ASP A 176 24.84 10.87 3.07
C ASP A 176 26.15 10.08 3.19
N ASN A 177 26.18 9.06 4.08
CA ASN A 177 27.31 8.16 4.21
C ASN A 177 27.35 7.13 3.06
N PRO A 178 28.38 7.13 2.18
CA PRO A 178 28.46 6.20 1.07
C PRO A 178 28.55 4.72 1.49
N LYS A 179 29.02 4.43 2.72
CA LYS A 179 29.05 3.07 3.25
C LYS A 179 27.63 2.54 3.48
N VAL A 180 26.72 3.39 3.96
CA VAL A 180 25.30 3.03 4.15
C VAL A 180 24.66 2.71 2.79
N ARG A 181 24.92 3.54 1.76
CA ARG A 181 24.43 3.27 0.41
C ARG A 181 24.98 1.95 -0.16
N GLU A 182 26.27 1.63 0.11
CA GLU A 182 26.83 0.34 -0.33
C GLU A 182 26.20 -0.85 0.41
N GLU A 183 25.86 -0.72 1.68
CA GLU A 183 25.11 -1.75 2.41
C GLU A 183 23.71 -1.95 1.79
N VAL A 184 23.01 -0.87 1.44
CA VAL A 184 21.71 -0.95 0.75
C VAL A 184 21.85 -1.67 -0.61
N LYS A 185 22.87 -1.31 -1.41
CA LYS A 185 23.16 -2.00 -2.67
C LYS A 185 23.48 -3.50 -2.46
N SER A 186 24.18 -3.82 -1.38
CA SER A 186 24.47 -5.21 -0.99
C SER A 186 23.21 -5.99 -0.60
N ILE A 187 22.24 -5.35 0.05
CA ILE A 187 20.93 -5.94 0.37
C ILE A 187 20.16 -6.21 -0.93
N MET A 188 20.09 -5.22 -1.83
CA MET A 188 19.42 -5.40 -3.12
C MET A 188 19.99 -6.57 -3.91
N ARG A 189 21.34 -6.62 -4.07
CA ARG A 189 22.03 -7.71 -4.79
C ARG A 189 21.72 -9.06 -4.16
N PHE A 190 21.75 -9.16 -2.83
CA PHE A 190 21.48 -10.43 -2.12
C PHE A 190 20.14 -11.05 -2.51
N TRP A 191 19.07 -10.23 -2.56
CA TRP A 191 17.73 -10.72 -2.90
C TRP A 191 17.56 -10.96 -4.40
N LEU A 192 18.11 -10.08 -5.25
CA LEU A 192 18.07 -10.24 -6.71
C LEU A 192 18.88 -11.44 -7.18
N ASP A 193 20.06 -11.71 -6.58
CA ASP A 193 20.87 -12.90 -6.86
C ASP A 193 20.15 -14.20 -6.43
N MET A 194 19.28 -14.13 -5.42
CA MET A 194 18.43 -15.24 -5.01
C MET A 194 17.29 -15.51 -5.99
N GLY A 195 16.96 -14.55 -6.87
CA GLY A 195 15.90 -14.65 -7.88
C GLY A 195 14.64 -13.83 -7.58
N VAL A 196 14.66 -12.93 -6.59
CA VAL A 196 13.56 -11.99 -6.36
C VAL A 196 13.42 -11.07 -7.58
N ASP A 197 12.20 -10.79 -8.02
CA ASP A 197 11.91 -10.05 -9.26
C ASP A 197 11.86 -8.52 -9.07
N GLY A 198 12.08 -8.03 -7.85
CA GLY A 198 12.13 -6.60 -7.58
C GLY A 198 11.70 -6.20 -6.18
N PHE A 199 11.47 -4.90 -6.01
CA PHE A 199 11.19 -4.32 -4.70
C PHE A 199 10.02 -3.35 -4.71
N ARG A 200 9.29 -3.34 -3.60
CA ARG A 200 8.55 -2.16 -3.17
C ARG A 200 9.44 -1.41 -2.16
N GLU A 201 9.73 -0.16 -2.45
CA GLU A 201 10.64 0.66 -1.66
C GLU A 201 9.85 1.54 -0.69
N ASP A 202 9.97 1.21 0.60
CA ASP A 202 9.23 1.84 1.70
C ASP A 202 9.66 3.29 1.91
N VAL A 203 8.69 4.21 1.95
CA VAL A 203 8.87 5.67 2.15
C VAL A 203 10.14 6.22 1.49
N ILE A 204 10.42 5.77 0.28
CA ILE A 204 11.72 5.97 -0.39
C ILE A 204 12.10 7.44 -0.57
N THR A 205 11.12 8.33 -0.62
CA THR A 205 11.38 9.78 -0.73
C THR A 205 11.91 10.41 0.56
N PHE A 206 11.96 9.66 1.68
CA PHE A 206 12.43 10.15 2.97
C PHE A 206 13.92 9.88 3.22
N ILE A 207 14.61 9.10 2.40
CA ILE A 207 16.00 8.68 2.65
C ILE A 207 17.03 9.82 2.62
N SER A 208 16.73 10.93 1.95
CA SER A 208 17.61 12.12 1.90
C SER A 208 17.11 13.19 2.87
N LYS A 209 17.99 13.64 3.78
CA LYS A 209 17.68 14.71 4.74
C LYS A 209 18.46 15.98 4.36
N LYS A 210 17.87 17.15 4.65
CA LYS A 210 18.53 18.44 4.41
C LYS A 210 19.76 18.60 5.31
N GLU A 211 20.88 19.00 4.71
CA GLU A 211 22.12 19.25 5.44
C GLU A 211 21.91 20.20 6.64
N GLY A 212 22.60 19.93 7.74
CA GLY A 212 22.49 20.70 8.98
C GLY A 212 21.19 20.49 9.76
N LEU A 213 20.24 19.71 9.24
CA LEU A 213 18.98 19.36 9.90
C LEU A 213 18.30 20.58 10.55
N PRO A 214 17.91 21.61 9.76
CA PRO A 214 17.35 22.85 10.30
C PRO A 214 16.00 22.63 10.96
N ASN A 215 15.55 23.60 11.76
CA ASN A 215 14.17 23.56 12.29
C ASN A 215 13.16 23.56 11.14
N GLY A 216 12.13 22.74 11.31
CA GLY A 216 10.98 22.72 10.41
C GLY A 216 9.96 23.82 10.75
N PHE A 217 9.08 24.08 9.78
CA PHE A 217 7.92 24.93 10.01
C PHE A 217 7.02 24.30 11.09
N PRO A 218 6.61 25.05 12.13
CA PRO A 218 5.87 24.48 13.25
C PRO A 218 4.44 24.10 12.85
N LEU A 219 4.25 22.86 12.48
CA LEU A 219 2.94 22.25 12.23
C LEU A 219 2.54 21.37 13.43
N PRO A 220 1.25 21.13 13.68
CA PRO A 220 0.81 20.24 14.74
C PRO A 220 1.20 18.77 14.53
N ILE A 221 1.42 18.38 13.28
CA ILE A 221 1.89 17.06 12.84
C ILE A 221 2.92 17.23 11.72
N ALA A 222 3.86 16.29 11.60
CA ALA A 222 4.89 16.24 10.55
C ALA A 222 5.77 17.50 10.46
N THR A 223 6.00 18.23 11.57
CA THR A 223 6.99 19.33 11.60
C THR A 223 8.34 18.79 11.14
N GLY A 224 8.95 19.45 10.14
CA GLY A 224 10.23 19.07 9.57
C GLY A 224 10.14 18.25 8.29
N VAL A 225 8.94 17.82 7.87
CA VAL A 225 8.75 17.00 6.66
C VAL A 225 9.31 17.66 5.40
N GLU A 226 9.30 18.99 5.30
CA GLU A 226 9.90 19.76 4.23
C GLU A 226 11.41 19.62 4.11
N HIS A 227 12.05 18.99 5.08
CA HIS A 227 13.50 18.78 5.14
C HIS A 227 13.92 17.33 4.94
N TYR A 228 12.97 16.38 4.95
CA TYR A 228 13.26 14.97 4.73
C TYR A 228 12.40 14.31 3.66
N ASN A 229 11.25 14.87 3.28
CA ASN A 229 10.52 14.40 2.11
C ASN A 229 11.11 15.02 0.84
N LYS A 230 11.64 14.22 -0.05
CA LYS A 230 12.35 14.64 -1.27
C LYS A 230 13.53 15.57 -0.94
N GLY A 231 14.37 15.14 -0.01
CA GLY A 231 15.57 15.89 0.38
C GLY A 231 16.56 16.08 -0.78
N PRO A 232 17.60 16.93 -0.61
CA PRO A 232 18.38 17.48 -1.71
C PRO A 232 19.14 16.45 -2.55
N HIS A 233 19.48 15.28 -2.01
CA HIS A 233 20.26 14.23 -2.69
C HIS A 233 19.42 13.02 -3.10
N ILE A 234 18.08 13.09 -3.00
CA ILE A 234 17.21 11.93 -3.25
C ILE A 234 17.43 11.34 -4.65
N HIS A 235 17.44 12.18 -5.67
CA HIS A 235 17.64 11.75 -7.06
C HIS A 235 19.04 11.15 -7.29
N GLU A 236 20.06 11.70 -6.62
CA GLU A 236 21.44 11.20 -6.69
C GLU A 236 21.51 9.76 -6.15
N TYR A 237 20.94 9.51 -4.96
CA TYR A 237 20.97 8.19 -4.34
C TYR A 237 20.17 7.15 -5.12
N LEU A 238 18.98 7.50 -5.59
CA LEU A 238 18.15 6.58 -6.37
C LEU A 238 18.79 6.25 -7.74
N LYS A 239 19.43 7.22 -8.39
CA LYS A 239 20.20 6.98 -9.62
C LYS A 239 21.41 6.08 -9.36
N GLU A 240 22.10 6.27 -8.24
CA GLU A 240 23.19 5.38 -7.81
C GLU A 240 22.69 3.94 -7.66
N PHE A 241 21.56 3.72 -6.96
CA PHE A 241 20.97 2.39 -6.79
C PHE A 241 20.52 1.79 -8.14
N ARG A 242 19.88 2.58 -9.00
CA ARG A 242 19.48 2.15 -10.34
C ARG A 242 20.67 1.74 -11.20
N HIS A 243 21.69 2.60 -11.27
CA HIS A 243 22.87 2.38 -12.09
C HIS A 243 23.72 1.20 -11.59
N ASP A 244 24.02 1.17 -10.29
CA ASP A 244 24.98 0.22 -9.72
C ASP A 244 24.37 -1.17 -9.47
N VAL A 245 23.04 -1.29 -9.38
CA VAL A 245 22.35 -2.55 -9.08
C VAL A 245 21.24 -2.83 -10.07
N LEU A 246 20.16 -2.06 -10.05
CA LEU A 246 18.90 -2.45 -10.66
C LEU A 246 18.99 -2.65 -12.18
N ASN A 247 19.83 -1.85 -12.88
CA ASN A 247 20.04 -2.00 -14.32
C ASN A 247 20.73 -3.29 -14.74
N HIS A 248 21.31 -4.03 -13.79
CA HIS A 248 22.00 -5.30 -14.04
C HIS A 248 21.06 -6.53 -13.93
N TYR A 249 19.80 -6.32 -13.53
CA TYR A 249 18.80 -7.37 -13.34
C TYR A 249 17.53 -7.09 -14.14
N ASP A 250 16.81 -8.15 -14.49
CA ASP A 250 15.45 -8.04 -15.02
C ASP A 250 14.47 -7.88 -13.85
N CYS A 251 14.48 -6.73 -13.22
CA CYS A 251 13.72 -6.44 -12.02
C CYS A 251 12.84 -5.20 -12.18
N PHE A 252 11.90 -5.04 -11.27
CA PHE A 252 10.95 -3.95 -11.20
C PHE A 252 10.97 -3.31 -9.82
N VAL A 253 10.88 -1.99 -9.73
CA VAL A 253 10.81 -1.28 -8.46
C VAL A 253 9.65 -0.29 -8.43
N VAL A 254 8.92 -0.34 -7.32
CA VAL A 254 7.84 0.60 -7.03
C VAL A 254 8.13 1.36 -5.74
N GLY A 255 8.26 2.68 -5.82
CA GLY A 255 8.52 3.52 -4.64
C GLY A 255 7.22 3.93 -3.96
N GLU A 256 7.18 3.81 -2.64
CA GLU A 256 6.10 4.42 -1.85
C GLU A 256 6.44 5.85 -1.50
N SER A 257 5.46 6.74 -1.70
CA SER A 257 5.61 8.16 -1.35
C SER A 257 4.29 8.78 -0.90
N PRO A 258 4.04 8.84 0.40
CA PRO A 258 2.75 9.29 0.95
C PRO A 258 2.44 10.78 0.71
N MET A 259 3.46 11.61 0.42
CA MET A 259 3.32 13.07 0.25
C MET A 259 3.81 13.54 -1.11
N THR A 260 3.72 12.69 -2.15
CA THR A 260 4.18 13.01 -3.50
C THR A 260 3.00 13.13 -4.44
N GLY A 261 2.89 14.25 -5.13
CA GLY A 261 1.88 14.45 -6.18
C GLY A 261 2.33 13.90 -7.54
N ALA A 262 1.43 13.90 -8.52
CA ALA A 262 1.70 13.37 -9.85
C ALA A 262 2.84 14.11 -10.60
N ASP A 263 3.01 15.40 -10.36
CA ASP A 263 4.12 16.17 -10.93
C ASP A 263 5.47 15.75 -10.35
N ASP A 264 5.53 15.52 -9.04
CA ASP A 264 6.74 15.00 -8.39
C ASP A 264 7.05 13.57 -8.84
N ALA A 265 6.02 12.72 -8.99
CA ALA A 265 6.22 11.33 -9.43
C ALA A 265 6.94 11.23 -10.78
N LEU A 266 6.67 12.16 -11.71
CA LEU A 266 7.37 12.21 -12.99
C LEU A 266 8.88 12.40 -12.83
N SER A 267 9.34 13.17 -11.84
CA SER A 267 10.78 13.38 -11.63
C SER A 267 11.55 12.09 -11.27
N PHE A 268 10.84 11.07 -10.76
CA PHE A 268 11.42 9.76 -10.41
C PHE A 268 11.20 8.70 -11.49
N THR A 269 10.15 8.83 -12.32
CA THR A 269 9.64 7.71 -13.13
C THR A 269 9.63 7.99 -14.64
N GLU A 270 9.96 9.22 -15.08
CA GLU A 270 9.92 9.59 -16.49
C GLU A 270 11.25 9.33 -17.21
N GLY A 271 11.19 8.87 -18.47
CA GLY A 271 12.34 8.77 -19.37
C GLY A 271 13.18 7.51 -19.18
N GLN A 272 14.35 7.50 -19.85
CA GLN A 272 15.27 6.37 -19.82
C GLN A 272 16.13 6.33 -18.55
N ASP A 273 16.39 7.49 -17.96
CA ASP A 273 17.18 7.64 -16.72
C ASP A 273 16.30 7.62 -15.48
N LYS A 274 15.10 7.01 -15.57
CA LYS A 274 14.16 6.87 -14.45
C LYS A 274 14.83 6.16 -13.27
N GLU A 275 14.50 6.61 -12.09
CA GLU A 275 15.00 6.05 -10.83
C GLU A 275 14.14 4.88 -10.36
N LEU A 276 12.81 5.04 -10.50
CA LEU A 276 11.77 4.08 -10.15
C LEU A 276 10.94 3.74 -11.39
N ASP A 277 10.33 2.57 -11.41
CA ASP A 277 9.44 2.18 -12.51
C ASP A 277 8.04 2.76 -12.35
N MET A 278 7.57 2.92 -11.11
CA MET A 278 6.34 3.61 -10.74
C MET A 278 6.35 4.05 -9.27
N MET A 279 5.32 4.80 -8.87
CA MET A 279 5.14 5.22 -7.47
C MET A 279 3.74 4.89 -6.96
N ILE A 280 3.68 4.43 -5.70
CA ILE A 280 2.44 4.30 -4.92
C ILE A 280 2.17 5.66 -4.27
N SER A 281 1.08 6.30 -4.66
CA SER A 281 0.62 7.58 -4.14
C SER A 281 -0.55 7.41 -3.19
N PHE A 282 -0.69 8.31 -2.22
CA PHE A 282 -1.82 8.33 -1.28
C PHE A 282 -2.87 9.39 -1.65
N ASP A 283 -2.77 10.06 -2.81
CA ASP A 283 -3.65 11.16 -3.19
C ASP A 283 -5.15 10.77 -3.16
N HIS A 284 -5.50 9.61 -3.72
CA HIS A 284 -6.89 9.14 -3.76
C HIS A 284 -7.38 8.66 -2.38
N MET A 285 -6.45 8.27 -1.49
CA MET A 285 -6.76 7.89 -0.12
C MET A 285 -7.05 9.10 0.79
N GLN A 286 -6.86 10.32 0.28
CA GLN A 286 -7.21 11.56 0.99
C GLN A 286 -8.68 11.99 0.79
N ALA A 287 -9.51 11.18 0.14
CA ALA A 287 -10.89 11.55 -0.20
C ALA A 287 -11.83 11.69 1.01
N ASP A 288 -11.47 11.17 2.17
CA ASP A 288 -12.26 11.17 3.40
C ASP A 288 -11.46 11.63 4.64
N CYS A 289 -10.33 12.27 4.45
CA CYS A 289 -9.51 12.72 5.57
C CYS A 289 -8.84 14.07 5.32
N PHE A 290 -8.30 14.62 6.40
CA PHE A 290 -7.49 15.83 6.38
C PHE A 290 -6.10 15.53 6.94
N MET A 291 -5.08 15.59 6.10
CA MET A 291 -3.67 15.32 6.38
C MET A 291 -3.35 13.86 6.76
N THR A 292 -4.16 13.20 7.57
CA THR A 292 -3.97 11.80 8.01
C THR A 292 -5.31 11.07 8.06
N ASP A 293 -5.30 9.76 7.89
CA ASP A 293 -6.50 8.92 7.97
C ASP A 293 -7.23 9.06 9.31
N THR A 294 -6.51 9.35 10.38
CA THR A 294 -7.06 9.51 11.73
C THR A 294 -7.97 10.74 11.86
N ILE A 295 -7.73 11.79 11.06
CA ILE A 295 -8.60 12.97 11.03
C ILE A 295 -9.62 12.79 9.91
N SER A 296 -10.62 11.93 10.15
CA SER A 296 -11.62 11.58 9.15
C SER A 296 -12.62 12.71 8.87
N THR A 297 -12.96 12.86 7.61
CA THR A 297 -14.02 13.74 7.09
C THR A 297 -15.05 12.89 6.32
N PRO A 298 -16.23 13.41 5.99
CA PRO A 298 -17.12 12.70 5.08
C PRO A 298 -16.43 12.40 3.74
N PHE A 299 -16.70 11.22 3.19
CA PHE A 299 -16.20 10.83 1.87
C PHE A 299 -16.59 11.84 0.80
N ASN A 300 -15.65 12.22 -0.04
CA ASN A 300 -15.82 13.19 -1.11
C ASN A 300 -15.41 12.58 -2.47
N LEU A 301 -16.40 12.14 -3.25
CA LEU A 301 -16.18 11.54 -4.55
C LEU A 301 -15.47 12.48 -5.54
N LYS A 302 -15.77 13.79 -5.51
CA LYS A 302 -15.10 14.76 -6.39
C LYS A 302 -13.60 14.85 -6.09
N LYS A 303 -13.22 14.83 -4.79
CA LYS A 303 -11.81 14.83 -4.37
C LYS A 303 -11.09 13.57 -4.86
N MET A 304 -11.72 12.39 -4.75
CA MET A 304 -11.20 11.12 -5.27
C MET A 304 -11.02 11.17 -6.80
N LYS A 305 -12.05 11.58 -7.54
CA LYS A 305 -12.01 11.70 -9.01
C LYS A 305 -10.89 12.65 -9.45
N SER A 306 -10.77 13.81 -8.79
CA SER A 306 -9.71 14.78 -9.08
C SER A 306 -8.32 14.20 -8.89
N ALA A 307 -8.11 13.36 -7.87
CA ALA A 307 -6.84 12.67 -7.65
C ALA A 307 -6.55 11.70 -8.82
N PHE A 308 -7.48 10.80 -9.13
CA PHE A 308 -7.30 9.86 -10.23
C PHE A 308 -7.10 10.58 -11.58
N THR A 309 -7.92 11.57 -11.90
CA THR A 309 -7.79 12.34 -13.15
C THR A 309 -6.43 13.00 -13.27
N ARG A 310 -5.93 13.61 -12.20
CA ARG A 310 -4.60 14.24 -12.17
C ARG A 310 -3.51 13.23 -12.48
N TRP A 311 -3.50 12.07 -11.80
CA TRP A 311 -2.51 11.02 -12.01
C TRP A 311 -2.61 10.40 -13.39
N GLN A 312 -3.80 10.03 -13.85
CA GLN A 312 -4.01 9.44 -15.17
C GLN A 312 -3.54 10.39 -16.30
N LYS A 313 -3.95 11.68 -16.26
CA LYS A 313 -3.59 12.64 -17.31
C LYS A 313 -2.10 13.02 -17.28
N LYS A 314 -1.51 13.16 -16.08
CA LYS A 314 -0.09 13.56 -15.97
C LYS A 314 0.88 12.47 -16.40
N LEU A 315 0.61 11.23 -16.05
CA LEU A 315 1.51 10.11 -16.34
C LEU A 315 1.30 9.52 -17.73
N TYR A 316 0.16 9.75 -18.37
CA TYR A 316 -0.15 9.18 -19.69
C TYR A 316 0.94 9.47 -20.73
N GLY A 317 1.48 8.41 -21.34
CA GLY A 317 2.55 8.50 -22.35
C GLY A 317 3.93 8.90 -21.81
N ARG A 318 4.08 9.17 -20.53
CA ARG A 318 5.32 9.65 -19.90
C ARG A 318 5.87 8.69 -18.84
N ALA A 319 5.01 8.21 -17.97
CA ALA A 319 5.34 7.32 -16.87
C ALA A 319 4.22 6.32 -16.61
N TRP A 320 4.34 5.49 -15.57
CA TRP A 320 3.37 4.45 -15.27
C TRP A 320 2.83 4.59 -13.84
N ASN A 321 1.57 4.21 -13.61
CA ASN A 321 0.88 4.39 -12.35
C ASN A 321 0.76 3.06 -11.58
N ALA A 322 0.76 3.12 -10.26
CA ALA A 322 0.34 2.04 -9.37
C ALA A 322 -1.14 2.23 -9.01
N LEU A 323 -1.96 1.19 -9.19
CA LEU A 323 -3.39 1.21 -8.87
C LEU A 323 -3.64 0.34 -7.64
N TYR A 324 -4.18 0.91 -6.59
CA TYR A 324 -4.58 0.17 -5.40
C TYR A 324 -5.78 0.80 -4.70
N LEU A 325 -6.47 0.02 -3.89
CA LEU A 325 -7.59 0.45 -3.05
C LEU A 325 -7.33 0.19 -1.58
N GLU A 326 -6.59 -0.87 -1.27
CA GLU A 326 -6.22 -1.29 0.07
C GLU A 326 -4.72 -1.61 0.13
N ASN A 327 -4.15 -1.47 1.31
CA ASN A 327 -2.88 -2.04 1.71
C ASN A 327 -2.90 -2.25 3.23
N HIS A 328 -1.78 -2.64 3.81
CA HIS A 328 -1.63 -2.88 5.24
C HIS A 328 -1.67 -1.61 6.12
N ASP A 329 -1.72 -0.42 5.53
CA ASP A 329 -1.71 0.89 6.23
C ASP A 329 -3.04 1.64 6.17
N HIS A 330 -4.05 1.10 5.51
CA HIS A 330 -5.37 1.71 5.40
C HIS A 330 -6.47 0.77 5.89
N PRO A 331 -7.60 1.29 6.39
CA PRO A 331 -8.77 0.46 6.70
C PRO A 331 -9.36 -0.16 5.42
N ARG A 332 -10.20 -1.19 5.58
CA ARG A 332 -10.85 -1.89 4.47
C ARG A 332 -11.69 -0.97 3.61
N ILE A 333 -11.53 -1.06 2.30
CA ILE A 333 -12.08 -0.07 1.35
C ILE A 333 -13.61 -0.05 1.31
N ILE A 334 -14.27 -1.19 1.46
CA ILE A 334 -15.74 -1.25 1.46
C ILE A 334 -16.31 -0.51 2.67
N SER A 335 -15.70 -0.70 3.85
CA SER A 335 -16.06 0.04 5.06
C SER A 335 -15.72 1.53 4.99
N ARG A 336 -14.73 1.91 4.17
CA ARG A 336 -14.24 3.28 4.04
C ARG A 336 -14.98 4.07 2.96
N TYR A 337 -15.03 3.56 1.72
CA TYR A 337 -15.56 4.24 0.53
C TYR A 337 -16.76 3.54 -0.11
N GLY A 338 -17.03 2.30 0.29
CA GLY A 338 -18.18 1.53 -0.15
C GLY A 338 -19.36 1.65 0.80
N ASN A 339 -20.14 0.58 0.86
CA ASN A 339 -21.28 0.47 1.75
C ASN A 339 -21.44 -0.99 2.19
N GLU A 340 -21.35 -1.26 3.48
CA GLU A 340 -21.42 -2.62 4.03
C GLU A 340 -22.79 -3.29 3.80
N LYS A 341 -23.89 -2.50 3.70
CA LYS A 341 -25.21 -3.02 3.33
C LYS A 341 -25.29 -3.49 1.87
N PHE A 342 -24.47 -2.89 1.01
CA PHE A 342 -24.31 -3.24 -0.40
C PHE A 342 -22.89 -3.76 -0.64
N ARG A 343 -22.39 -4.63 0.26
CA ARG A 343 -21.01 -5.09 0.24
C ARG A 343 -20.59 -5.65 -1.12
N ASN A 344 -21.39 -6.55 -1.69
CA ASN A 344 -21.09 -7.17 -2.97
C ASN A 344 -21.05 -6.15 -4.11
N GLU A 345 -22.07 -5.30 -4.18
CA GLU A 345 -22.21 -4.32 -5.25
C GLU A 345 -21.12 -3.26 -5.14
N SER A 346 -20.93 -2.69 -3.94
CA SER A 346 -19.92 -1.61 -3.74
C SER A 346 -18.49 -2.13 -3.85
N GLY A 347 -18.19 -3.33 -3.39
CA GLY A 347 -16.85 -3.94 -3.53
C GLY A 347 -16.48 -4.17 -5.00
N LYS A 348 -17.41 -4.70 -5.80
CA LYS A 348 -17.22 -4.89 -7.25
C LYS A 348 -17.12 -3.55 -8.00
N MET A 349 -17.95 -2.57 -7.62
CA MET A 349 -17.94 -1.23 -8.22
C MET A 349 -16.59 -0.54 -7.96
N LEU A 350 -16.09 -0.55 -6.73
CA LEU A 350 -14.79 0.03 -6.37
C LEU A 350 -13.64 -0.62 -7.15
N ALA A 351 -13.65 -1.95 -7.28
CA ALA A 351 -12.66 -2.66 -8.09
C ALA A 351 -12.72 -2.24 -9.57
N THR A 352 -13.92 -2.14 -10.14
CA THR A 352 -14.10 -1.67 -11.53
C THR A 352 -13.59 -0.25 -11.70
N MET A 353 -13.99 0.64 -10.81
CA MET A 353 -13.61 2.04 -10.81
C MET A 353 -12.09 2.22 -10.85
N CYS A 354 -11.35 1.46 -10.06
CA CYS A 354 -9.91 1.57 -9.93
C CYS A 354 -9.15 0.80 -11.01
N TYR A 355 -9.45 -0.50 -11.18
CA TYR A 355 -8.62 -1.39 -12.00
C TYR A 355 -8.94 -1.35 -13.50
N MET A 356 -9.92 -0.57 -13.93
CA MET A 356 -10.15 -0.26 -15.35
C MET A 356 -9.40 1.03 -15.80
N GLN A 357 -8.52 1.58 -14.96
CA GLN A 357 -7.62 2.68 -15.28
C GLN A 357 -6.25 2.17 -15.78
N SER A 358 -5.41 3.09 -16.32
CA SER A 358 -4.01 2.82 -16.71
C SER A 358 -3.13 2.73 -15.49
N GLY A 359 -2.33 1.67 -15.41
CA GLY A 359 -1.42 1.41 -14.29
C GLY A 359 -1.41 -0.06 -13.89
N THR A 360 -0.49 -0.45 -13.03
CA THR A 360 -0.36 -1.81 -12.50
C THR A 360 -1.25 -2.01 -11.27
N PRO A 361 -2.20 -2.96 -11.28
CA PRO A 361 -3.01 -3.27 -10.11
C PRO A 361 -2.21 -3.90 -8.98
N PHE A 362 -2.39 -3.39 -7.76
CA PHE A 362 -1.99 -4.04 -6.50
C PHE A 362 -3.24 -4.35 -5.69
N ILE A 363 -3.47 -5.63 -5.41
CA ILE A 363 -4.64 -6.14 -4.69
C ILE A 363 -4.16 -6.65 -3.34
N TYR A 364 -4.69 -6.09 -2.27
CA TYR A 364 -4.32 -6.49 -0.92
C TYR A 364 -5.09 -7.74 -0.48
N GLN A 365 -4.44 -8.64 0.27
CA GLN A 365 -5.07 -9.86 0.81
C GLN A 365 -6.40 -9.57 1.51
N GLY A 366 -7.44 -10.33 1.13
CA GLY A 366 -8.79 -10.18 1.66
C GLY A 366 -9.65 -9.13 0.96
N GLN A 367 -9.06 -8.23 0.16
CA GLN A 367 -9.80 -7.28 -0.66
C GLN A 367 -10.66 -8.00 -1.70
N GLU A 368 -10.13 -9.06 -2.30
CA GLU A 368 -10.78 -9.88 -3.34
C GLU A 368 -12.00 -10.64 -2.83
N ILE A 369 -12.13 -10.82 -1.52
CA ILE A 369 -13.33 -11.41 -0.90
C ILE A 369 -14.21 -10.37 -0.18
N GLY A 370 -13.83 -9.09 -0.27
CA GLY A 370 -14.55 -7.98 0.35
C GLY A 370 -14.57 -8.04 1.87
N MET A 371 -13.42 -8.29 2.50
CA MET A 371 -13.29 -8.18 3.96
C MET A 371 -13.64 -6.76 4.42
N LEU A 372 -14.22 -6.66 5.61
CA LEU A 372 -14.68 -5.42 6.23
C LEU A 372 -13.81 -5.05 7.43
N ASN A 373 -13.96 -3.80 7.90
CA ASN A 373 -13.36 -3.37 9.16
C ASN A 373 -13.80 -4.28 10.31
N ASN A 374 -12.90 -4.47 11.27
CA ASN A 374 -13.22 -5.16 12.52
C ASN A 374 -13.80 -4.15 13.52
N HIS A 375 -14.86 -4.53 14.23
CA HIS A 375 -15.47 -3.67 15.24
C HIS A 375 -15.08 -4.16 16.63
N LEU A 376 -13.93 -3.66 17.13
CA LEU A 376 -13.45 -3.99 18.46
C LEU A 376 -14.24 -3.19 19.53
N ASP A 377 -14.50 -3.82 20.65
CA ASP A 377 -15.28 -3.25 21.76
C ASP A 377 -14.40 -2.52 22.80
N SER A 378 -13.07 -2.68 22.71
CA SER A 378 -12.10 -2.05 23.60
C SER A 378 -10.81 -1.68 22.86
N ILE A 379 -10.20 -0.56 23.25
CA ILE A 379 -8.88 -0.15 22.76
C ILE A 379 -7.79 -1.17 23.11
N ASP A 380 -7.91 -1.87 24.21
CA ASP A 380 -6.92 -2.87 24.65
C ASP A 380 -6.80 -4.07 23.73
N LYS A 381 -7.78 -4.26 22.82
CA LYS A 381 -7.74 -5.31 21.80
C LYS A 381 -6.92 -4.94 20.56
N PHE A 382 -6.60 -3.65 20.39
CA PHE A 382 -5.67 -3.19 19.37
C PHE A 382 -4.23 -3.55 19.75
N LYS A 383 -3.35 -3.64 18.75
CA LYS A 383 -1.94 -4.05 18.92
C LYS A 383 -0.95 -3.00 18.37
N ASP A 384 -1.41 -2.10 17.50
CA ASP A 384 -0.55 -1.17 16.76
C ASP A 384 -0.14 0.03 17.60
N VAL A 385 1.16 0.33 17.59
CA VAL A 385 1.75 1.52 18.21
C VAL A 385 1.07 2.81 17.76
N VAL A 386 0.66 2.92 16.50
CA VAL A 386 0.00 4.11 15.96
C VAL A 386 -1.38 4.31 16.62
N THR A 387 -2.14 3.25 16.83
CA THR A 387 -3.44 3.33 17.52
C THR A 387 -3.29 3.88 18.94
N PHE A 388 -2.33 3.38 19.69
CA PHE A 388 -2.09 3.86 21.07
C PHE A 388 -1.51 5.29 21.11
N ASN A 389 -0.66 5.64 20.16
CA ASN A 389 -0.10 6.99 20.04
C ASN A 389 -1.22 8.00 19.75
N ASN A 390 -2.08 7.69 18.79
CA ASN A 390 -3.23 8.52 18.45
C ASN A 390 -4.21 8.63 19.64
N GLN A 391 -4.45 7.54 20.42
CA GLN A 391 -5.26 7.62 21.63
C GLN A 391 -4.71 8.68 22.59
N ARG A 392 -3.39 8.65 22.85
CA ARG A 392 -2.76 9.65 23.75
C ARG A 392 -2.90 11.08 23.22
N LEU A 393 -2.77 11.25 21.90
CA LEU A 393 -2.93 12.55 21.26
C LEU A 393 -4.38 13.05 21.38
N PHE A 394 -5.36 12.23 21.05
CA PHE A 394 -6.78 12.59 21.15
C PHE A 394 -7.22 12.88 22.59
N LYS A 395 -6.67 12.15 23.59
CA LYS A 395 -6.87 12.47 25.01
C LYS A 395 -6.37 13.87 25.38
N LYS A 396 -5.23 14.32 24.83
CA LYS A 396 -4.74 15.70 25.02
C LYS A 396 -5.70 16.76 24.47
N PHE A 397 -6.48 16.40 23.45
CA PHE A 397 -7.55 17.25 22.88
C PHE A 397 -8.91 17.06 23.56
N GLY A 398 -8.99 16.31 24.65
CA GLY A 398 -10.20 16.14 25.46
C GLY A 398 -11.16 15.04 24.97
N PHE A 399 -10.75 14.18 24.06
CA PHE A 399 -11.57 13.06 23.62
C PHE A 399 -11.59 11.94 24.69
N SER A 400 -12.78 11.36 24.89
CA SER A 400 -12.92 10.17 25.74
C SER A 400 -12.43 8.92 25.03
N ASP A 401 -12.07 7.86 25.80
CA ASP A 401 -11.68 6.57 25.23
C ASP A 401 -12.78 5.96 24.37
N LYS A 402 -14.06 6.11 24.77
CA LYS A 402 -15.20 5.67 23.97
C LYS A 402 -15.24 6.36 22.60
N LYS A 403 -15.04 7.69 22.58
CA LYS A 403 -15.04 8.44 21.30
C LYS A 403 -13.84 8.10 20.45
N TYR A 404 -12.69 7.89 21.05
CA TYR A 404 -11.51 7.45 20.31
C TYR A 404 -11.68 6.02 19.77
N LEU A 405 -12.30 5.09 20.50
CA LEU A 405 -12.61 3.75 20.03
C LEU A 405 -13.48 3.77 18.73
N GLU A 406 -14.49 4.64 18.68
CA GLU A 406 -15.30 4.84 17.47
C GLU A 406 -14.42 5.29 16.27
N ILE A 407 -13.47 6.20 16.50
CA ILE A 407 -12.53 6.67 15.49
C ILE A 407 -11.60 5.52 15.07
N ALA A 408 -10.98 4.82 16.01
CA ALA A 408 -10.05 3.74 15.74
C ALA A 408 -10.70 2.60 14.95
N ASN A 409 -11.92 2.18 15.31
CA ASN A 409 -12.68 1.17 14.55
C ASN A 409 -12.93 1.58 13.08
N LYS A 410 -13.02 2.89 12.82
CA LYS A 410 -13.22 3.39 11.45
C LYS A 410 -11.91 3.57 10.69
N THR A 411 -10.85 4.05 11.35
CA THR A 411 -9.67 4.61 10.67
C THR A 411 -8.37 3.87 10.91
N SER A 412 -8.31 2.95 11.90
CA SER A 412 -7.08 2.22 12.19
C SER A 412 -6.70 1.29 11.03
N ARG A 413 -5.42 1.29 10.69
CA ARG A 413 -4.82 0.35 9.74
C ARG A 413 -4.91 -1.12 10.22
N GLU A 414 -5.12 -1.37 11.50
CA GLU A 414 -5.31 -2.72 12.04
C GLU A 414 -6.55 -3.42 11.47
N ASN A 415 -7.52 -2.67 10.96
CA ASN A 415 -8.65 -3.24 10.23
C ASN A 415 -8.22 -4.05 9.01
N ALA A 416 -7.14 -3.67 8.34
CA ALA A 416 -6.55 -4.43 7.23
C ALA A 416 -5.64 -5.57 7.71
N ARG A 417 -5.29 -5.62 9.00
CA ARG A 417 -4.33 -6.59 9.56
C ARG A 417 -5.00 -7.78 10.24
N THR A 418 -6.33 -7.86 10.20
CA THR A 418 -7.06 -9.05 10.64
C THR A 418 -6.72 -10.26 9.76
N PRO A 419 -6.68 -11.50 10.32
CA PRO A 419 -6.45 -12.71 9.54
C PRO A 419 -7.40 -12.88 8.36
N VAL A 420 -6.88 -13.37 7.23
CA VAL A 420 -7.68 -13.70 6.04
C VAL A 420 -8.67 -14.81 6.37
N GLN A 421 -9.90 -14.64 5.91
CA GLN A 421 -11.03 -15.54 6.16
C GLN A 421 -11.12 -16.59 5.04
N TRP A 422 -10.52 -17.78 5.27
CA TRP A 422 -10.46 -18.84 4.28
C TRP A 422 -11.73 -19.66 4.19
N ASP A 423 -12.34 -19.96 5.35
CA ASP A 423 -13.60 -20.73 5.43
C ASP A 423 -14.39 -20.39 6.70
N SER A 424 -15.48 -21.14 6.94
CA SER A 424 -16.36 -20.93 8.10
C SER A 424 -15.97 -21.74 9.35
N SER A 425 -14.80 -22.41 9.33
CA SER A 425 -14.30 -23.14 10.51
C SER A 425 -13.75 -22.19 11.56
N GLU A 426 -13.35 -22.71 12.72
CA GLU A 426 -12.77 -21.92 13.81
C GLU A 426 -11.62 -21.05 13.29
N TYR A 427 -11.52 -19.83 13.78
CA TYR A 427 -10.56 -18.80 13.33
C TYR A 427 -10.62 -18.50 11.82
N GLY A 428 -11.77 -18.75 11.17
CA GLY A 428 -11.94 -18.49 9.74
C GLY A 428 -11.05 -19.35 8.84
N GLY A 429 -10.61 -20.53 9.32
CA GLY A 429 -9.66 -21.38 8.62
C GLY A 429 -8.25 -20.79 8.47
N PHE A 430 -7.95 -19.68 9.15
CA PHE A 430 -6.63 -19.06 9.14
C PHE A 430 -5.60 -19.92 9.87
N SER A 431 -5.93 -20.42 11.06
CA SER A 431 -5.05 -21.18 11.96
C SER A 431 -5.82 -22.29 12.67
N THR A 432 -5.07 -23.26 13.22
CA THR A 432 -5.56 -24.26 14.17
C THR A 432 -5.32 -23.87 15.64
N ALA A 433 -4.57 -22.77 15.88
CA ALA A 433 -4.34 -22.17 17.18
C ALA A 433 -4.97 -20.77 17.25
N GLU A 434 -5.04 -20.18 18.44
CA GLU A 434 -5.53 -18.81 18.64
C GLU A 434 -4.68 -17.82 17.82
N PRO A 435 -5.27 -17.06 16.89
CA PRO A 435 -4.52 -16.10 16.06
C PRO A 435 -3.91 -14.97 16.87
N TRP A 436 -2.73 -14.50 16.45
CA TRP A 436 -2.01 -13.35 17.03
C TRP A 436 -2.87 -12.08 17.14
N PHE A 437 -3.85 -11.92 16.23
CA PHE A 437 -4.86 -10.87 16.21
C PHE A 437 -6.22 -11.49 15.90
N GLY A 438 -7.27 -10.98 16.52
CA GLY A 438 -8.61 -11.55 16.40
C GLY A 438 -9.15 -11.55 14.98
N VAL A 439 -9.69 -12.68 14.54
CA VAL A 439 -10.41 -12.80 13.27
C VAL A 439 -11.70 -11.98 13.33
N ASN A 440 -12.06 -11.31 12.23
CA ASN A 440 -13.34 -10.61 12.15
C ASN A 440 -14.50 -11.60 12.30
N PRO A 441 -15.45 -11.39 13.24
CA PRO A 441 -16.52 -12.35 13.53
C PRO A 441 -17.40 -12.73 12.34
N ASN A 442 -17.40 -11.94 11.27
CA ASN A 442 -18.15 -12.20 10.05
C ASN A 442 -17.56 -13.30 9.15
N TYR A 443 -16.49 -13.99 9.56
CA TYR A 443 -15.85 -15.04 8.78
C TYR A 443 -16.81 -16.21 8.42
N ALA A 444 -17.85 -16.42 9.19
CA ALA A 444 -18.87 -17.42 8.88
C ALA A 444 -19.63 -17.10 7.57
N GLU A 445 -19.74 -15.83 7.22
CA GLU A 445 -20.48 -15.32 6.06
C GLU A 445 -19.55 -14.82 4.93
N ILE A 446 -18.40 -14.26 5.30
CA ILE A 446 -17.43 -13.69 4.37
C ILE A 446 -16.16 -14.54 4.40
N ASN A 447 -16.01 -15.45 3.45
CA ASN A 447 -14.80 -16.28 3.35
C ASN A 447 -14.56 -16.78 1.92
N VAL A 448 -13.33 -17.23 1.66
CA VAL A 448 -12.92 -17.73 0.35
C VAL A 448 -13.75 -18.93 -0.08
N ALA A 449 -13.91 -19.94 0.79
CA ALA A 449 -14.56 -21.21 0.43
C ALA A 449 -16.03 -21.07 0.01
N GLN A 450 -16.75 -20.10 0.56
CA GLN A 450 -18.12 -19.80 0.13
C GLN A 450 -18.12 -19.04 -1.19
N GLN A 451 -17.24 -18.05 -1.34
CA GLN A 451 -17.21 -17.21 -2.52
C GLN A 451 -16.70 -17.94 -3.77
N GLU A 452 -15.84 -18.95 -3.63
CA GLU A 452 -15.45 -19.81 -4.75
C GLU A 452 -16.64 -20.54 -5.40
N LYS A 453 -17.64 -20.89 -4.61
CA LYS A 453 -18.86 -21.59 -5.06
C LYS A 453 -19.91 -20.65 -5.65
N ASP A 454 -19.84 -19.38 -5.35
CA ASP A 454 -20.78 -18.37 -5.82
C ASP A 454 -20.24 -17.64 -7.05
N PRO A 455 -20.78 -17.88 -8.26
CA PRO A 455 -20.32 -17.22 -9.49
C PRO A 455 -20.47 -15.70 -9.44
N ASP A 456 -21.34 -15.19 -8.54
CA ASP A 456 -21.64 -13.78 -8.37
C ASP A 456 -20.90 -13.15 -7.18
N SER A 457 -19.99 -13.88 -6.57
CA SER A 457 -19.18 -13.37 -5.46
C SER A 457 -18.23 -12.24 -5.90
N ILE A 458 -17.69 -11.50 -4.93
CA ILE A 458 -16.65 -10.50 -5.17
C ILE A 458 -15.40 -11.21 -5.71
N LEU A 459 -15.02 -12.36 -5.16
CA LEU A 459 -13.88 -13.16 -5.58
C LEU A 459 -13.92 -13.50 -7.08
N ASN A 460 -15.03 -14.08 -7.53
CA ASN A 460 -15.21 -14.45 -8.94
C ASN A 460 -15.31 -13.23 -9.85
N TYR A 461 -15.80 -12.10 -9.32
CA TYR A 461 -15.78 -10.84 -10.03
C TYR A 461 -14.35 -10.31 -10.23
N TYR A 462 -13.47 -10.38 -9.22
CA TYR A 462 -12.05 -10.01 -9.36
C TYR A 462 -11.34 -10.87 -10.42
N ARG A 463 -11.55 -12.18 -10.42
CA ARG A 463 -11.03 -13.09 -11.46
C ARG A 463 -11.46 -12.65 -12.86
N LYS A 464 -12.75 -12.37 -13.04
CA LYS A 464 -13.30 -11.87 -14.30
C LYS A 464 -12.75 -10.49 -14.67
N LEU A 465 -12.65 -9.58 -13.71
CA LEU A 465 -12.16 -8.22 -13.92
C LEU A 465 -10.71 -8.20 -14.42
N LEU A 466 -9.83 -8.96 -13.78
CA LEU A 466 -8.41 -9.07 -14.18
C LEU A 466 -8.27 -9.73 -15.56
N LYS A 467 -9.10 -10.75 -15.85
CA LYS A 467 -9.14 -11.35 -17.19
C LYS A 467 -9.58 -10.33 -18.25
N VAL A 468 -10.67 -9.60 -18.02
CA VAL A 468 -11.15 -8.55 -18.92
C VAL A 468 -10.07 -7.50 -19.16
N ARG A 469 -9.37 -7.09 -18.10
CA ARG A 469 -8.25 -6.14 -18.21
C ARG A 469 -7.15 -6.65 -19.13
N LYS A 470 -6.67 -7.89 -18.94
CA LYS A 470 -5.60 -8.50 -19.75
C LYS A 470 -5.98 -8.70 -21.22
N GLU A 471 -7.23 -9.06 -21.48
CA GLU A 471 -7.72 -9.30 -22.84
C GLU A 471 -8.01 -8.01 -23.63
N ASN A 472 -8.00 -6.85 -22.98
CA ASN A 472 -8.36 -5.57 -23.60
C ASN A 472 -7.27 -4.50 -23.41
N PRO A 473 -6.31 -4.38 -24.35
CA PRO A 473 -5.21 -3.41 -24.26
C PRO A 473 -5.66 -1.96 -24.06
N ILE A 474 -6.86 -1.60 -24.51
CA ILE A 474 -7.43 -0.27 -24.27
C ILE A 474 -7.58 0.06 -22.77
N ILE A 475 -7.82 -0.95 -21.94
CA ILE A 475 -7.90 -0.77 -20.48
C ILE A 475 -6.52 -0.49 -19.88
N ILE A 476 -5.48 -1.06 -20.47
CA ILE A 476 -4.10 -0.92 -20.00
C ILE A 476 -3.48 0.38 -20.54
N TYR A 477 -3.56 0.60 -21.85
CA TYR A 477 -2.80 1.63 -22.56
C TYR A 477 -3.63 2.83 -23.04
N GLY A 478 -4.95 2.79 -22.93
CA GLY A 478 -5.81 3.88 -23.37
C GLY A 478 -5.52 5.20 -22.64
N ASP A 479 -5.87 6.30 -23.25
CA ASP A 479 -5.89 7.61 -22.61
C ASP A 479 -6.98 7.69 -21.53
N TYR A 480 -7.17 8.84 -20.95
CA TYR A 480 -8.17 9.03 -19.90
C TYR A 480 -8.87 10.38 -20.03
N GLU A 481 -10.21 10.34 -20.10
CA GLU A 481 -11.03 11.56 -20.01
C GLU A 481 -12.19 11.35 -19.04
N GLU A 482 -12.25 12.19 -17.99
CA GLU A 482 -13.31 12.14 -16.98
C GLU A 482 -14.56 12.90 -17.46
N HIS A 483 -15.71 12.27 -17.23
CA HIS A 483 -17.03 12.87 -17.36
C HIS A 483 -17.70 12.98 -15.99
N TYR A 484 -18.70 13.85 -15.86
CA TYR A 484 -19.44 14.00 -14.58
C TYR A 484 -18.58 14.48 -13.40
N HIS A 485 -17.60 15.35 -13.66
CA HIS A 485 -16.71 15.87 -12.62
C HIS A 485 -17.47 16.39 -11.39
N GLU A 486 -18.56 17.14 -11.60
CA GLU A 486 -19.35 17.75 -10.54
C GLU A 486 -20.33 16.81 -9.82
N SER A 487 -20.51 15.57 -10.29
CA SER A 487 -21.40 14.61 -9.63
C SER A 487 -20.80 14.06 -8.35
N ASN A 488 -21.62 13.94 -7.30
CA ASN A 488 -21.27 13.23 -6.07
C ASN A 488 -21.71 11.75 -6.09
N GLU A 489 -22.37 11.31 -7.17
CA GLU A 489 -22.97 9.96 -7.26
C GLU A 489 -22.46 9.16 -8.46
N ILE A 490 -21.85 9.83 -9.46
CA ILE A 490 -21.37 9.19 -10.68
C ILE A 490 -19.87 9.42 -10.84
N TYR A 491 -19.14 8.33 -11.02
CA TYR A 491 -17.80 8.37 -11.58
C TYR A 491 -17.83 7.71 -12.94
N CYS A 492 -17.56 8.50 -13.98
CA CYS A 492 -17.59 8.09 -15.37
C CYS A 492 -16.34 8.60 -16.09
N TYR A 493 -15.66 7.71 -16.81
CA TYR A 493 -14.52 8.09 -17.64
C TYR A 493 -14.47 7.25 -18.90
N GLU A 494 -13.87 7.82 -19.95
CA GLU A 494 -13.59 7.13 -21.21
C GLU A 494 -12.11 6.84 -21.38
N ARG A 495 -11.85 5.84 -22.20
CA ARG A 495 -10.51 5.44 -22.67
C ARG A 495 -10.53 5.38 -24.18
N ASN A 496 -9.45 5.82 -24.84
CA ASN A 496 -9.28 5.72 -26.28
C ASN A 496 -7.94 5.05 -26.59
N PHE A 497 -7.95 4.06 -27.47
CA PHE A 497 -6.74 3.35 -27.90
C PHE A 497 -6.96 2.68 -29.26
N ASN A 498 -6.08 2.96 -30.23
CA ASN A 498 -6.09 2.34 -31.56
C ASN A 498 -7.48 2.36 -32.27
N GLY A 499 -8.19 3.48 -32.16
CA GLY A 499 -9.51 3.67 -32.78
C GLY A 499 -10.68 3.08 -31.99
N GLN A 500 -10.44 2.32 -30.95
CA GLN A 500 -11.47 1.84 -30.02
C GLN A 500 -11.75 2.87 -28.93
N LYS A 501 -12.94 2.79 -28.33
CA LYS A 501 -13.33 3.54 -27.14
C LYS A 501 -13.87 2.61 -26.07
N ALA A 502 -13.54 2.88 -24.82
CA ALA A 502 -14.19 2.25 -23.67
C ALA A 502 -14.83 3.32 -22.78
N LEU A 503 -16.02 3.01 -22.27
CA LEU A 503 -16.72 3.86 -21.31
C LEU A 503 -16.91 3.08 -20.01
N ILE A 504 -16.36 3.60 -18.92
CA ILE A 504 -16.47 3.05 -17.58
C ILE A 504 -17.42 3.92 -16.78
N VAL A 505 -18.46 3.32 -16.21
CA VAL A 505 -19.50 4.03 -15.45
C VAL A 505 -19.69 3.34 -14.11
N CYS A 506 -19.57 4.11 -13.01
CA CYS A 506 -19.71 3.63 -11.65
C CYS A 506 -20.67 4.52 -10.87
N SER A 507 -21.73 3.92 -10.28
CA SER A 507 -22.64 4.59 -9.34
C SER A 507 -22.09 4.50 -7.93
N PHE A 508 -22.01 5.62 -7.24
CA PHE A 508 -21.73 5.73 -5.81
C PHE A 508 -23.00 5.96 -4.97
N ALA A 509 -24.16 5.95 -5.60
CA ALA A 509 -25.44 6.08 -4.93
C ALA A 509 -25.89 4.75 -4.31
N ASP A 510 -26.56 4.81 -3.17
CA ASP A 510 -27.23 3.68 -2.50
C ASP A 510 -28.68 3.48 -2.96
N HIS A 511 -29.09 4.19 -3.99
CA HIS A 511 -30.39 4.15 -4.64
C HIS A 511 -30.24 4.19 -6.16
N THR A 512 -31.33 3.95 -6.87
CA THR A 512 -31.33 4.00 -8.33
C THR A 512 -31.25 5.44 -8.84
N ILE A 513 -30.28 5.72 -9.72
CA ILE A 513 -30.08 7.03 -10.34
C ILE A 513 -30.21 6.93 -11.85
N THR A 514 -30.48 8.05 -12.50
CA THR A 514 -30.50 8.18 -13.96
C THR A 514 -29.11 8.57 -14.46
N PHE A 515 -28.55 7.77 -15.36
CA PHE A 515 -27.32 8.09 -16.07
C PHE A 515 -27.62 8.45 -17.52
N ARG A 516 -27.03 9.53 -18.01
CA ARG A 516 -27.06 9.90 -19.43
C ARG A 516 -25.65 9.79 -20.01
N ALA A 517 -25.47 9.00 -21.04
CA ALA A 517 -24.17 8.81 -21.67
C ALA A 517 -23.56 10.14 -22.15
N PRO A 518 -22.24 10.31 -22.04
CA PRO A 518 -21.55 11.44 -22.63
C PRO A 518 -21.80 11.51 -24.15
N LYS A 519 -21.65 12.71 -24.73
CA LYS A 519 -21.83 12.92 -26.17
C LYS A 519 -20.92 11.97 -26.97
N GLY A 520 -21.50 11.26 -27.92
CA GLY A 520 -20.77 10.31 -28.78
C GLY A 520 -20.89 8.85 -28.37
N PHE A 521 -21.50 8.55 -27.22
CA PHE A 521 -21.74 7.18 -26.76
C PHE A 521 -23.21 6.77 -26.93
N ASP A 522 -23.41 5.62 -27.54
CA ASP A 522 -24.70 4.94 -27.67
C ASP A 522 -24.67 3.65 -26.85
N LEU A 523 -25.29 3.64 -25.68
CA LEU A 523 -25.25 2.51 -24.74
C LEU A 523 -25.81 1.20 -25.31
N THR A 524 -26.60 1.26 -26.39
CA THR A 524 -27.14 0.06 -27.06
C THR A 524 -26.17 -0.55 -28.06
N LYS A 525 -25.10 0.16 -28.42
CA LYS A 525 -24.06 -0.26 -29.39
C LYS A 525 -22.76 -0.70 -28.73
N GLY A 526 -22.55 -0.34 -27.46
CA GLY A 526 -21.39 -0.77 -26.70
C GLY A 526 -21.48 -2.24 -26.32
N GLU A 527 -20.41 -3.00 -26.58
CA GLU A 527 -20.23 -4.32 -26.01
C GLU A 527 -19.99 -4.19 -24.51
N VAL A 528 -20.79 -4.85 -23.67
CA VAL A 528 -20.58 -4.84 -22.22
C VAL A 528 -19.49 -5.85 -21.87
N LEU A 529 -18.29 -5.39 -21.56
CA LEU A 529 -17.18 -6.25 -21.16
C LEU A 529 -17.38 -6.86 -19.78
N ILE A 530 -17.85 -6.03 -18.83
CA ILE A 530 -18.13 -6.46 -17.46
C ILE A 530 -19.18 -5.53 -16.81
N SER A 531 -20.02 -6.11 -15.98
CA SER A 531 -20.93 -5.41 -15.06
C SER A 531 -21.04 -6.19 -13.77
N ASN A 532 -21.27 -5.52 -12.66
CA ASN A 532 -21.53 -6.15 -11.35
C ASN A 532 -23.00 -6.55 -11.14
N TYR A 533 -23.84 -6.35 -12.16
CA TYR A 533 -25.21 -6.84 -12.25
C TYR A 533 -25.41 -7.66 -13.53
N HIS A 534 -26.28 -8.66 -13.53
CA HIS A 534 -26.45 -9.58 -14.66
C HIS A 534 -27.07 -8.95 -15.91
N ASP A 535 -28.08 -8.10 -15.71
CA ASP A 535 -28.76 -7.41 -16.79
C ASP A 535 -28.29 -5.95 -16.87
N VAL A 536 -28.18 -5.43 -18.07
CA VAL A 536 -27.63 -4.08 -18.33
C VAL A 536 -28.60 -3.31 -19.24
N PRO A 537 -29.84 -3.08 -18.83
CA PRO A 537 -30.82 -2.42 -19.67
C PRO A 537 -30.39 -0.97 -19.95
N ALA A 538 -30.47 -0.57 -21.23
CA ALA A 538 -30.19 0.78 -21.66
C ALA A 538 -31.03 1.18 -22.84
N LYS A 539 -31.31 2.48 -22.97
CA LYS A 539 -31.73 3.16 -24.19
C LYS A 539 -30.50 3.80 -24.84
N LYS A 540 -30.65 4.41 -25.99
CA LYS A 540 -29.54 4.95 -26.76
C LYS A 540 -28.53 5.79 -25.94
N ASP A 541 -29.04 6.72 -25.15
CA ASP A 541 -28.22 7.67 -24.38
C ASP A 541 -28.56 7.71 -22.89
N ILE A 542 -29.43 6.82 -22.42
CA ILE A 542 -29.91 6.86 -21.03
C ILE A 542 -30.13 5.47 -20.45
N CYS A 543 -29.75 5.27 -19.20
CA CYS A 543 -30.10 4.09 -18.43
C CYS A 543 -30.34 4.43 -16.95
N ALA A 544 -30.98 3.52 -16.23
CA ALA A 544 -30.97 3.52 -14.78
C ALA A 544 -29.71 2.79 -14.29
N LEU A 545 -29.03 3.34 -13.31
CA LEU A 545 -27.98 2.67 -12.55
C LEU A 545 -28.52 2.34 -11.17
N ARG A 546 -28.45 1.07 -10.79
CA ARG A 546 -28.85 0.56 -9.48
C ARG A 546 -27.83 0.95 -8.40
N PRO A 547 -28.10 0.73 -7.12
CA PRO A 547 -27.14 1.00 -6.07
C PRO A 547 -25.76 0.39 -6.36
N TYR A 548 -24.71 1.21 -6.34
CA TYR A 548 -23.32 0.81 -6.59
C TYR A 548 -23.12 0.00 -7.89
N GLU A 549 -23.91 0.28 -8.92
CA GLU A 549 -23.76 -0.39 -10.22
C GLU A 549 -22.54 0.12 -10.99
N ALA A 550 -21.76 -0.81 -11.54
CA ALA A 550 -20.63 -0.54 -12.42
C ALA A 550 -20.78 -1.25 -13.77
N ARG A 551 -20.46 -0.56 -14.86
CA ARG A 551 -20.50 -1.08 -16.24
C ARG A 551 -19.28 -0.64 -17.02
N VAL A 552 -18.72 -1.54 -17.81
CA VAL A 552 -17.64 -1.27 -18.76
C VAL A 552 -18.12 -1.59 -20.16
N TYR A 553 -18.19 -0.58 -21.02
CA TYR A 553 -18.59 -0.71 -22.43
C TYR A 553 -17.36 -0.57 -23.32
N LEU A 554 -17.29 -1.39 -24.38
CA LEU A 554 -16.32 -1.30 -25.46
C LEU A 554 -17.02 -0.93 -26.78
N TYR A 555 -16.47 0.04 -27.49
CA TYR A 555 -16.89 0.49 -28.81
C TYR A 555 -15.73 0.26 -29.79
N LYS A 556 -16.03 -0.42 -30.89
CA LYS A 556 -15.07 -0.71 -31.99
C LYS A 556 -15.24 0.26 -33.13
#